data_034cf1e4025a2b189ae7868aae0c47f7
#
_entry.id   034cf1e4025a2b189ae7868aae0c47f7
#
_cell.length_a   1.000
_cell.length_b   1.000
_cell.length_c   1.000
_cell.angle_alpha   90.00
_cell.angle_beta   90.00
_cell.angle_gamma   90.00
#
_symmetry.space_group_name_H-M   'P 1'
#
loop_
_entity.id
_entity.type
_entity.pdbx_description
1 polymer ?
#
loop_
_entity_poly.entity_id
_entity_poly.type
_entity_poly.pdbx_seq_one_letter_code
_entity_poly.pdbx_strand_id
1 'polypeptide(L)'
;MKKIITTLLLAITTFCLPDLSAQKTTVMVPINVSESSIHWLGKKITGQHEGNINLLSGTLIMENGLLTGGDFVVDMNSIASTDLKGESAKKLEGSLKSEEWFDAENHPQAKLVFTSVVSQDGGLYNVTGDFTIKGKTNPTNFELQLNYLEATAKVIIDLLFIFITS
;
A
#
# COMPACT_ATOMS: atom_id res chain seq x y z
N MET A 1 12.41 41.04 77.59
CA MET A 1 11.82 41.28 76.24
C MET A 1 12.26 40.10 75.34
N LYS A 2 11.37 39.11 75.17
CA LYS A 2 11.63 37.92 74.31
C LYS A 2 11.07 38.18 72.92
N LYS A 3 11.91 38.22 71.91
CA LYS A 3 11.49 38.30 70.51
C LYS A 3 11.16 36.91 70.00
N ILE A 4 9.93 36.69 69.62
CA ILE A 4 9.46 35.48 68.97
C ILE A 4 9.68 35.67 67.46
N ILE A 5 10.56 34.89 66.85
CA ILE A 5 10.77 34.84 65.39
C ILE A 5 9.88 33.69 64.85
N THR A 6 8.83 34.10 64.17
CA THR A 6 7.91 33.15 63.49
C THR A 6 8.49 32.84 62.13
N THR A 7 9.01 31.64 61.94
CA THR A 7 9.53 31.14 60.66
C THR A 7 8.34 30.62 59.84
N LEU A 8 8.01 31.32 58.75
CA LEU A 8 6.98 30.92 57.79
C LEU A 8 7.58 29.89 56.82
N LEU A 9 7.20 28.65 56.98
CA LEU A 9 7.60 27.54 56.10
C LEU A 9 6.69 27.51 54.86
N LEU A 10 7.18 28.01 53.71
CA LEU A 10 6.47 28.00 52.45
C LEU A 10 6.63 26.59 51.80
N ALA A 11 5.60 25.75 51.93
CA ALA A 11 5.56 24.46 51.25
C ALA A 11 5.25 24.67 49.75
N ILE A 12 6.27 24.51 48.89
CA ILE A 12 6.11 24.48 47.44
C ILE A 12 5.59 23.07 47.08
N THR A 13 4.30 22.94 46.87
CA THR A 13 3.71 21.73 46.30
C THR A 13 3.97 21.73 44.80
N THR A 14 4.92 20.91 44.37
CA THR A 14 5.19 20.65 42.94
C THR A 14 3.99 19.91 42.40
N PHE A 15 3.12 20.63 41.66
CA PHE A 15 1.99 20.07 40.95
C PHE A 15 2.55 19.37 39.72
N CYS A 16 2.73 18.04 39.82
CA CYS A 16 3.09 17.18 38.69
C CYS A 16 1.88 17.11 37.76
N LEU A 17 1.87 17.88 36.67
CA LEU A 17 0.87 17.75 35.61
C LEU A 17 1.06 16.37 34.99
N PRO A 18 0.01 15.54 34.86
CA PRO A 18 0.10 14.32 34.09
C PRO A 18 0.41 14.70 32.63
N ASP A 19 1.46 14.10 32.10
CA ASP A 19 1.81 14.19 30.68
C ASP A 19 0.61 13.65 29.89
N LEU A 20 -0.15 14.55 29.28
CA LEU A 20 -1.28 14.22 28.42
C LEU A 20 -0.69 13.74 27.07
N SER A 21 -0.06 12.60 27.09
CA SER A 21 0.38 11.85 25.92
C SER A 21 -0.86 11.60 25.07
N ALA A 22 -1.03 12.33 23.98
CA ALA A 22 -2.12 12.10 23.04
C ALA A 22 -2.04 10.63 22.58
N GLN A 23 -3.00 9.82 22.98
CA GLN A 23 -3.03 8.40 22.67
C GLN A 23 -3.20 8.25 21.16
N LYS A 24 -2.16 7.76 20.49
CA LYS A 24 -2.14 7.53 19.05
C LYS A 24 -3.14 6.42 18.73
N THR A 25 -4.20 6.78 18.00
CA THR A 25 -5.22 5.80 17.59
C THR A 25 -4.84 5.26 16.23
N THR A 26 -4.43 3.98 16.18
CA THR A 26 -4.16 3.25 14.94
C THR A 26 -5.36 2.37 14.61
N VAL A 27 -5.85 2.46 13.39
CA VAL A 27 -6.97 1.65 12.86
C VAL A 27 -6.52 0.95 11.59
N MET A 28 -6.77 -0.36 11.52
CA MET A 28 -6.59 -1.15 10.31
C MET A 28 -7.92 -1.22 9.57
N VAL A 29 -7.95 -0.74 8.33
CA VAL A 29 -9.15 -0.70 7.48
C VAL A 29 -8.99 -1.75 6.38
N PRO A 30 -9.71 -2.88 6.45
CA PRO A 30 -9.69 -3.88 5.40
C PRO A 30 -10.36 -3.33 4.13
N ILE A 31 -9.79 -3.67 2.98
CA ILE A 31 -10.35 -3.32 1.67
C ILE A 31 -11.47 -4.31 1.31
N ASN A 32 -12.57 -3.79 0.77
CA ASN A 32 -13.63 -4.63 0.22
C ASN A 32 -13.19 -5.20 -1.14
N VAL A 33 -12.67 -6.42 -1.14
CA VAL A 33 -12.15 -7.10 -2.33
C VAL A 33 -13.24 -7.24 -3.41
N SER A 34 -14.50 -7.48 -3.03
CA SER A 34 -15.60 -7.70 -3.99
C SER A 34 -16.01 -6.43 -4.75
N GLU A 35 -15.69 -5.25 -4.20
CA GLU A 35 -15.95 -3.94 -4.81
C GLU A 35 -14.67 -3.31 -5.39
N SER A 36 -13.53 -4.00 -5.26
CA SER A 36 -12.24 -3.54 -5.76
C SER A 36 -11.95 -4.11 -7.15
N SER A 37 -11.31 -3.32 -7.98
CA SER A 37 -10.83 -3.75 -9.29
C SER A 37 -9.40 -3.31 -9.52
N ILE A 38 -8.60 -4.18 -10.15
CA ILE A 38 -7.24 -3.85 -10.60
C ILE A 38 -7.21 -4.03 -12.10
N HIS A 39 -6.90 -2.93 -12.81
CA HIS A 39 -6.72 -2.92 -14.25
C HIS A 39 -5.22 -2.84 -14.57
N TRP A 40 -4.73 -3.74 -15.42
CA TRP A 40 -3.34 -3.71 -15.87
C TRP A 40 -3.24 -3.26 -17.34
N LEU A 41 -2.18 -2.55 -17.65
CA LEU A 41 -1.83 -2.12 -19.00
C LEU A 41 -0.37 -2.48 -19.27
N GLY A 42 -0.17 -3.42 -20.19
CA GLY A 42 1.16 -3.82 -20.68
C GLY A 42 1.49 -3.13 -22.01
N LYS A 43 2.63 -2.47 -22.08
CA LYS A 43 3.09 -1.78 -23.29
C LYS A 43 4.40 -2.37 -23.79
N LYS A 44 4.51 -2.53 -25.11
CA LYS A 44 5.75 -2.87 -25.81
C LYS A 44 5.84 -2.07 -27.11
N ILE A 45 6.99 -2.08 -27.79
CA ILE A 45 7.22 -1.31 -29.02
C ILE A 45 6.17 -1.61 -30.11
N THR A 46 5.70 -2.86 -30.17
CA THR A 46 4.78 -3.33 -31.22
C THR A 46 3.30 -3.23 -30.85
N GLY A 47 2.94 -2.71 -29.68
CA GLY A 47 1.56 -2.56 -29.25
C GLY A 47 1.39 -2.57 -27.75
N GLN A 48 0.14 -2.58 -27.33
CA GLN A 48 -0.24 -2.67 -25.91
C GLN A 48 -1.37 -3.69 -25.76
N HIS A 49 -1.47 -4.25 -24.57
CA HIS A 49 -2.58 -5.08 -24.13
C HIS A 49 -3.02 -4.63 -22.75
N GLU A 50 -4.28 -4.87 -22.44
CA GLU A 50 -4.87 -4.49 -21.17
C GLU A 50 -5.79 -5.58 -20.64
N GLY A 51 -6.05 -5.53 -19.33
CA GLY A 51 -6.91 -6.50 -18.72
C GLY A 51 -7.11 -6.26 -17.23
N ASN A 52 -7.66 -7.25 -16.57
CA ASN A 52 -7.93 -7.22 -15.15
C ASN A 52 -7.17 -8.31 -14.42
N ILE A 53 -6.95 -8.07 -13.11
CA ILE A 53 -6.40 -9.04 -12.18
C ILE A 53 -7.09 -8.85 -10.83
N ASN A 54 -7.31 -9.93 -10.08
CA ASN A 54 -8.08 -9.88 -8.85
C ASN A 54 -7.20 -9.55 -7.65
N LEU A 55 -7.71 -8.68 -6.78
CA LEU A 55 -7.20 -8.50 -5.44
C LEU A 55 -7.62 -9.69 -4.56
N LEU A 56 -6.70 -10.25 -3.78
CA LEU A 56 -7.00 -11.29 -2.77
C LEU A 56 -7.26 -10.68 -1.41
N SER A 57 -6.48 -9.68 -1.04
CA SER A 57 -6.64 -8.93 0.21
C SER A 57 -5.99 -7.56 0.11
N GLY A 58 -6.42 -6.66 0.96
CA GLY A 58 -5.79 -5.37 1.15
C GLY A 58 -6.17 -4.78 2.49
N THR A 59 -5.25 -4.01 3.07
CA THR A 59 -5.44 -3.30 4.34
C THR A 59 -4.80 -1.92 4.23
N LEU A 60 -5.51 -0.90 4.68
CA LEU A 60 -4.95 0.43 4.92
C LEU A 60 -4.74 0.63 6.42
N ILE A 61 -3.64 1.24 6.80
CA ILE A 61 -3.32 1.57 8.19
C ILE A 61 -3.50 3.09 8.35
N MET A 62 -4.45 3.44 9.22
CA MET A 62 -4.79 4.83 9.51
C MET A 62 -4.34 5.19 10.92
N GLU A 63 -3.69 6.33 11.09
CA GLU A 63 -3.33 6.88 12.39
C GLU A 63 -3.91 8.29 12.54
N ASN A 64 -4.75 8.49 13.54
CA ASN A 64 -5.45 9.76 13.76
C ASN A 64 -6.17 10.29 12.49
N GLY A 65 -6.72 9.37 11.67
CA GLY A 65 -7.45 9.71 10.44
C GLY A 65 -6.57 9.94 9.20
N LEU A 66 -5.26 9.81 9.32
CA LEU A 66 -4.32 9.91 8.19
C LEU A 66 -3.83 8.53 7.78
N LEU A 67 -3.64 8.30 6.50
CA LEU A 67 -3.03 7.09 5.98
C LEU A 67 -1.54 7.07 6.35
N THR A 68 -1.07 5.98 6.96
CA THR A 68 0.32 5.80 7.38
C THR A 68 0.96 4.53 6.86
N GLY A 69 0.15 3.59 6.35
CA GLY A 69 0.64 2.33 5.83
C GLY A 69 -0.44 1.56 5.08
N GLY A 70 -0.07 0.40 4.54
CA GLY A 70 -0.98 -0.53 3.88
C GLY A 70 -0.26 -1.69 3.26
N ASP A 71 -1.02 -2.73 2.97
CA ASP A 71 -0.56 -3.92 2.25
C ASP A 71 -1.65 -4.45 1.32
N PHE A 72 -1.23 -5.06 0.21
CA PHE A 72 -2.12 -5.61 -0.81
C PHE A 72 -1.55 -6.91 -1.36
N VAL A 73 -2.43 -7.86 -1.63
CA VAL A 73 -2.09 -9.16 -2.24
C VAL A 73 -2.96 -9.39 -3.45
N VAL A 74 -2.33 -9.73 -4.58
CA VAL A 74 -2.95 -9.92 -5.89
C VAL A 74 -2.84 -11.38 -6.31
N ASP A 75 -3.88 -11.94 -6.94
CA ASP A 75 -3.90 -13.30 -7.50
C ASP A 75 -3.33 -13.30 -8.92
N MET A 76 -2.10 -13.75 -9.10
CA MET A 76 -1.44 -13.81 -10.40
C MET A 76 -2.11 -14.82 -11.35
N ASN A 77 -2.84 -15.83 -10.84
CA ASN A 77 -3.58 -16.78 -11.65
C ASN A 77 -4.86 -16.18 -12.25
N SER A 78 -5.34 -15.09 -11.71
CA SER A 78 -6.55 -14.40 -12.17
C SER A 78 -6.32 -13.43 -13.33
N ILE A 79 -5.06 -13.24 -13.76
CA ILE A 79 -4.76 -12.30 -14.86
C ILE A 79 -5.51 -12.66 -16.12
N ALA A 80 -6.28 -11.71 -16.65
CA ALA A 80 -7.15 -11.89 -17.81
C ALA A 80 -7.05 -10.68 -18.73
N SER A 81 -7.12 -10.91 -20.05
CA SER A 81 -7.16 -9.85 -21.06
C SER A 81 -8.60 -9.36 -21.25
N THR A 82 -8.75 -8.04 -21.48
CA THR A 82 -10.05 -7.42 -21.80
C THR A 82 -10.11 -6.89 -23.23
N ASP A 83 -8.97 -6.65 -23.85
CA ASP A 83 -8.84 -6.15 -25.22
C ASP A 83 -8.84 -7.28 -26.27
N LEU A 84 -8.49 -8.52 -25.89
CA LEU A 84 -8.49 -9.69 -26.76
C LEU A 84 -9.66 -10.63 -26.45
N LYS A 85 -10.01 -11.50 -27.40
CA LYS A 85 -11.07 -12.52 -27.23
C LYS A 85 -10.63 -13.88 -27.78
N GLY A 86 -11.30 -14.94 -27.29
CA GLY A 86 -11.12 -16.30 -27.79
C GLY A 86 -9.70 -16.83 -27.61
N GLU A 87 -9.16 -17.45 -28.64
CA GLU A 87 -7.83 -18.08 -28.60
C GLU A 87 -6.68 -17.06 -28.41
N SER A 88 -6.82 -15.82 -28.91
CA SER A 88 -5.82 -14.77 -28.74
C SER A 88 -5.71 -14.33 -27.29
N ALA A 89 -6.83 -14.18 -26.58
CA ALA A 89 -6.84 -13.90 -25.14
C ALA A 89 -6.17 -15.03 -24.35
N LYS A 90 -6.58 -16.29 -24.57
CA LYS A 90 -6.00 -17.46 -23.90
C LYS A 90 -4.48 -17.56 -24.12
N LYS A 91 -4.01 -17.29 -25.34
CA LYS A 91 -2.58 -17.32 -25.65
C LYS A 91 -1.81 -16.25 -24.88
N LEU A 92 -2.33 -15.02 -24.82
CA LEU A 92 -1.71 -13.94 -24.05
C LEU A 92 -1.70 -14.25 -22.55
N GLU A 93 -2.85 -14.65 -22.00
CA GLU A 93 -3.00 -14.99 -20.57
C GLU A 93 -2.10 -16.15 -20.17
N GLY A 94 -2.02 -17.21 -21.00
CA GLY A 94 -1.12 -18.33 -20.79
C GLY A 94 0.35 -17.91 -20.83
N SER A 95 0.71 -17.02 -21.77
CA SER A 95 2.06 -16.47 -21.85
C SER A 95 2.39 -15.66 -20.59
N LEU A 96 1.51 -14.75 -20.15
CA LEU A 96 1.73 -13.94 -18.96
C LEU A 96 1.88 -14.80 -17.68
N LYS A 97 1.14 -15.92 -17.57
CA LYS A 97 1.22 -16.83 -16.42
C LYS A 97 2.42 -17.75 -16.46
N SER A 98 3.07 -17.91 -17.62
CA SER A 98 4.21 -18.83 -17.80
C SER A 98 5.44 -18.41 -17.00
N GLU A 99 6.39 -19.36 -16.84
CA GLU A 99 7.68 -19.15 -16.21
C GLU A 99 8.48 -18.01 -16.87
N GLU A 100 8.33 -17.83 -18.19
CA GLU A 100 9.01 -16.77 -18.94
C GLU A 100 8.60 -15.37 -18.43
N TRP A 101 7.32 -15.18 -18.01
CA TRP A 101 6.80 -13.90 -17.54
C TRP A 101 6.67 -13.87 -16.02
N PHE A 102 5.48 -14.16 -15.51
CA PHE A 102 5.18 -13.97 -14.08
C PHE A 102 5.33 -15.24 -13.25
N ASP A 103 5.48 -16.41 -13.90
CA ASP A 103 5.62 -17.70 -13.22
C ASP A 103 4.53 -17.91 -12.15
N ALA A 104 3.27 -17.75 -12.56
CA ALA A 104 2.14 -17.76 -11.65
C ALA A 104 1.92 -19.11 -10.95
N GLU A 105 2.46 -20.18 -11.49
CA GLU A 105 2.41 -21.51 -10.86
C GLU A 105 3.28 -21.55 -9.60
N ASN A 106 4.53 -21.08 -9.68
CA ASN A 106 5.46 -21.05 -8.55
C ASN A 106 5.30 -19.78 -7.69
N HIS A 107 4.79 -18.69 -8.27
CA HIS A 107 4.57 -17.41 -7.63
C HIS A 107 3.12 -16.93 -7.80
N PRO A 108 2.14 -17.62 -7.15
CA PRO A 108 0.72 -17.35 -7.36
C PRO A 108 0.24 -16.00 -6.86
N GLN A 109 1.07 -15.27 -6.12
CA GLN A 109 0.74 -13.98 -5.53
C GLN A 109 1.80 -12.91 -5.85
N ALA A 110 1.32 -11.70 -6.14
CA ALA A 110 2.13 -10.49 -6.04
C ALA A 110 1.72 -9.71 -4.79
N LYS A 111 2.67 -8.99 -4.17
CA LYS A 111 2.46 -8.25 -2.92
C LYS A 111 2.99 -6.84 -3.02
N LEU A 112 2.25 -5.89 -2.46
CA LEU A 112 2.67 -4.51 -2.28
C LEU A 112 2.58 -4.17 -0.80
N VAL A 113 3.67 -3.71 -0.20
CA VAL A 113 3.71 -3.26 1.20
C VAL A 113 4.21 -1.84 1.24
N PHE A 114 3.46 -0.92 1.84
CA PHE A 114 3.86 0.47 1.96
C PHE A 114 5.02 0.61 2.95
N THR A 115 6.09 1.25 2.53
CA THR A 115 7.28 1.52 3.35
C THR A 115 7.36 2.99 3.79
N SER A 116 6.72 3.90 3.04
CA SER A 116 6.61 5.31 3.40
C SER A 116 5.32 5.90 2.82
N VAL A 117 4.65 6.73 3.59
CA VAL A 117 3.43 7.42 3.19
C VAL A 117 3.56 8.89 3.58
N VAL A 118 3.46 9.79 2.61
CA VAL A 118 3.55 11.24 2.82
C VAL A 118 2.24 11.88 2.37
N SER A 119 1.51 12.45 3.32
CA SER A 119 0.26 13.14 3.04
C SER A 119 0.49 14.43 2.26
N GLN A 120 -0.36 14.67 1.28
CA GLN A 120 -0.49 15.89 0.51
C GLN A 120 -1.87 16.52 0.76
N ASP A 121 -2.14 17.65 0.13
CA ASP A 121 -3.45 18.28 0.24
C ASP A 121 -4.54 17.48 -0.48
N GLY A 122 -5.80 17.59 -0.02
CA GLY A 122 -6.96 17.03 -0.71
C GLY A 122 -7.07 15.51 -0.68
N GLY A 123 -6.46 14.83 0.28
CA GLY A 123 -6.51 13.35 0.40
C GLY A 123 -5.59 12.63 -0.57
N LEU A 124 -4.63 13.33 -1.16
CA LEU A 124 -3.56 12.77 -1.98
C LEU A 124 -2.40 12.35 -1.08
N TYR A 125 -1.78 11.22 -1.38
CA TYR A 125 -0.62 10.68 -0.68
C TYR A 125 0.45 10.26 -1.68
N ASN A 126 1.71 10.63 -1.40
CA ASN A 126 2.86 10.05 -2.07
C ASN A 126 3.29 8.81 -1.29
N VAL A 127 3.24 7.66 -1.93
CA VAL A 127 3.53 6.37 -1.33
C VAL A 127 4.79 5.78 -1.94
N THR A 128 5.69 5.30 -1.09
CA THR A 128 6.75 4.36 -1.46
C THR A 128 6.35 3.00 -0.90
N GLY A 129 6.48 1.95 -1.70
CA GLY A 129 6.18 0.59 -1.28
C GLY A 129 7.12 -0.42 -1.91
N ASP A 130 7.29 -1.53 -1.22
CA ASP A 130 7.98 -2.71 -1.74
C ASP A 130 6.98 -3.56 -2.52
N PHE A 131 7.20 -3.67 -3.84
CA PHE A 131 6.40 -4.51 -4.72
C PHE A 131 7.15 -5.82 -5.01
N THR A 132 6.55 -6.92 -4.57
CA THR A 132 7.08 -8.27 -4.79
C THR A 132 6.27 -8.98 -5.86
N ILE A 133 6.93 -9.36 -6.96
CA ILE A 133 6.35 -10.14 -8.07
C ILE A 133 7.38 -11.16 -8.55
N LYS A 134 6.95 -12.38 -8.89
CA LYS A 134 7.84 -13.48 -9.30
C LYS A 134 9.00 -13.70 -8.31
N GLY A 135 8.73 -13.58 -7.00
CA GLY A 135 9.73 -13.72 -5.93
C GLY A 135 10.75 -12.60 -5.82
N LYS A 136 10.66 -11.53 -6.63
CA LYS A 136 11.58 -10.38 -6.61
C LYS A 136 10.88 -9.16 -6.04
N THR A 137 11.54 -8.47 -5.11
CA THR A 137 11.02 -7.27 -4.46
C THR A 137 11.77 -6.04 -4.96
N ASN A 138 11.02 -5.03 -5.41
CA ASN A 138 11.56 -3.76 -5.84
C ASN A 138 10.77 -2.61 -5.23
N PRO A 139 11.45 -1.51 -4.82
CA PRO A 139 10.76 -0.31 -4.37
C PRO A 139 10.01 0.32 -5.55
N THR A 140 8.81 0.78 -5.28
CA THR A 140 7.97 1.52 -6.23
C THR A 140 7.42 2.76 -5.58
N ASN A 141 7.26 3.83 -6.37
CA ASN A 141 6.67 5.09 -5.93
C ASN A 141 5.42 5.35 -6.73
N PHE A 142 4.36 5.78 -6.06
CA PHE A 142 3.10 6.09 -6.71
C PHE A 142 2.29 7.10 -5.88
N GLU A 143 1.33 7.73 -6.55
CA GLU A 143 0.33 8.56 -5.91
C GLU A 143 -0.90 7.72 -5.57
N LEU A 144 -1.43 7.91 -4.36
CA LEU A 144 -2.66 7.31 -3.89
C LEU A 144 -3.64 8.43 -3.53
N GLN A 145 -4.79 8.44 -4.16
CA GLN A 145 -5.90 9.31 -3.81
C GLN A 145 -6.84 8.54 -2.88
N LEU A 146 -7.02 9.04 -1.66
CA LEU A 146 -7.95 8.52 -0.69
C LEU A 146 -9.12 9.50 -0.56
N ASN A 147 -10.30 9.09 -0.98
CA ASN A 147 -11.55 9.76 -0.74
C ASN A 147 -12.27 9.08 0.43
N TYR A 148 -13.38 9.67 0.89
CA TYR A 148 -14.07 9.21 2.10
C TYR A 148 -14.43 7.71 2.11
N LEU A 149 -14.64 7.08 0.94
CA LEU A 149 -15.04 5.67 0.78
C LEU A 149 -14.20 4.90 -0.23
N GLU A 150 -13.29 5.58 -0.94
CA GLU A 150 -12.56 4.98 -2.05
C GLU A 150 -11.09 5.35 -1.99
N ALA A 151 -10.23 4.37 -2.30
CA ALA A 151 -8.81 4.58 -2.54
C ALA A 151 -8.49 4.24 -4.00
N THR A 152 -7.82 5.14 -4.71
CA THR A 152 -7.36 4.90 -6.08
C THR A 152 -5.87 5.17 -6.20
N ALA A 153 -5.16 4.29 -6.91
CA ALA A 153 -3.73 4.45 -7.14
C ALA A 153 -3.36 3.96 -8.54
N LYS A 154 -2.30 4.53 -9.11
CA LYS A 154 -1.66 4.04 -10.33
C LYS A 154 -0.23 3.65 -10.02
N VAL A 155 0.03 2.35 -10.04
CA VAL A 155 1.37 1.80 -9.85
C VAL A 155 1.98 1.47 -11.22
N ILE A 156 3.18 1.96 -11.49
CA ILE A 156 3.94 1.63 -12.71
C ILE A 156 5.03 0.65 -12.33
N ILE A 157 5.04 -0.50 -13.00
CA ILE A 157 6.01 -1.57 -12.78
C ILE A 157 6.85 -1.68 -14.05
N ASP A 158 8.16 -1.51 -13.90
CA ASP A 158 9.10 -1.76 -14.99
C ASP A 158 9.42 -3.26 -15.05
N LEU A 159 8.88 -3.93 -16.07
CA LEU A 159 9.07 -5.37 -16.28
C LEU A 159 10.51 -5.73 -16.63
N LEU A 160 11.34 -4.78 -17.06
CA LEU A 160 12.77 -5.03 -17.30
C LEU A 160 13.46 -5.57 -16.04
N PHE A 161 13.07 -5.11 -14.85
CA PHE A 161 13.62 -5.61 -13.58
C PHE A 161 13.29 -7.08 -13.29
N ILE A 162 12.22 -7.61 -13.86
CA ILE A 162 11.84 -9.02 -13.67
C ILE A 162 12.80 -9.95 -14.44
N PHE A 163 13.38 -9.48 -15.56
CA PHE A 163 14.18 -10.28 -16.50
C PHE A 163 15.70 -10.12 -16.33
N ILE A 164 16.23 -9.00 -15.81
CA ILE A 164 17.66 -8.69 -15.76
C ILE A 164 18.41 -9.39 -14.61
N THR A 165 17.73 -9.97 -13.64
CA THR A 165 18.36 -10.59 -12.45
C THR A 165 18.19 -12.11 -12.40
N SER A 166 18.27 -12.79 -13.53
CA SER A 166 18.42 -14.26 -13.59
C SER A 166 19.89 -14.66 -13.56
#